data_b775b62ff923099ace0ca9c76b5ad8e0
#
_entry.id   b775b62ff923099ace0ca9c76b5ad8e0
#
_cell.length_a   1.000
_cell.length_b   1.000
_cell.length_c   1.000
_cell.angle_alpha   90.00
_cell.angle_beta   90.00
_cell.angle_gamma   90.00
#
_symmetry.space_group_name_H-M   'P 1'
#
loop_
_entity.id
_entity.type
_entity.pdbx_description
1 polymer ?
#
loop_
_entity_poly.entity_id
_entity_poly.type
_entity_poly.pdbx_seq_one_letter_code
_entity_poly.pdbx_strand_id
1 'polypeptide(L)'
;GYDWGGRAACVVAALWPARVRGLVSVNGYNLQDIARSGEPATPEKEYRLWYQYYLHGERGRAGLAAHRRAFARLLWTLWSPRWRFGDADFERSAPSFDNPDFVDVVVHSYRHRFGLVAGDPALEDLERRLAAQPAIPVRAITLDGDADGVSPGGAPRAGRFTGRHEHRVVDGGVGHDLPQEAPQAFAQAVLDVDAWALR
;
A
#
# COMPACT_ATOMS: atom_id res chain seq x y z
N GLY A 1 -1.72 -8.51 2.72
CA GLY A 1 -1.40 -7.63 1.58
C GLY A 1 -0.38 -6.56 1.91
N TYR A 2 0.24 -5.98 0.86
CA TYR A 2 1.09 -4.79 1.00
C TYR A 2 0.74 -3.79 -0.10
N ASP A 3 1.08 -2.52 0.07
CA ASP A 3 0.77 -1.39 -0.81
C ASP A 3 -0.71 -1.41 -1.28
N TRP A 4 -0.99 -1.44 -2.58
CA TRP A 4 -2.36 -1.53 -3.10
C TRP A 4 -3.09 -2.81 -2.66
N GLY A 5 -2.38 -3.94 -2.57
CA GLY A 5 -2.93 -5.17 -2.01
C GLY A 5 -3.27 -5.03 -0.52
N GLY A 6 -2.47 -4.29 0.23
CA GLY A 6 -2.75 -3.94 1.63
C GLY A 6 -4.01 -3.07 1.77
N ARG A 7 -4.20 -2.12 0.85
CA ARG A 7 -5.44 -1.30 0.79
C ARG A 7 -6.65 -2.17 0.54
N ALA A 8 -6.61 -3.02 -0.49
CA ALA A 8 -7.71 -3.93 -0.81
C ALA A 8 -8.04 -4.85 0.37
N ALA A 9 -7.03 -5.43 1.01
CA ALA A 9 -7.20 -6.30 2.18
C ALA A 9 -7.85 -5.56 3.36
N CYS A 10 -7.41 -4.33 3.66
CA CYS A 10 -8.01 -3.50 4.71
C CYS A 10 -9.46 -3.12 4.40
N VAL A 11 -9.78 -2.78 3.14
CA VAL A 11 -11.15 -2.49 2.71
C VAL A 11 -12.06 -3.70 2.94
N VAL A 12 -11.63 -4.90 2.52
CA VAL A 12 -12.41 -6.13 2.71
C VAL A 12 -12.58 -6.44 4.20
N ALA A 13 -11.53 -6.29 5.00
CA ALA A 13 -11.57 -6.55 6.44
C ALA A 13 -12.48 -5.56 7.20
N ALA A 14 -12.55 -4.32 6.75
CA ALA A 14 -13.40 -3.30 7.37
C ALA A 14 -14.88 -3.42 6.97
N LEU A 15 -15.15 -3.64 5.67
CA LEU A 15 -16.51 -3.60 5.14
C LEU A 15 -17.23 -4.95 5.14
N TRP A 16 -16.46 -6.05 5.09
CA TRP A 16 -17.00 -7.42 5.07
C TRP A 16 -16.24 -8.34 6.03
N PRO A 17 -16.17 -8.01 7.34
CA PRO A 17 -15.35 -8.75 8.31
C PRO A 17 -15.70 -10.23 8.42
N ALA A 18 -16.95 -10.59 8.18
CA ALA A 18 -17.39 -11.99 8.18
C ALA A 18 -16.72 -12.87 7.10
N ARG A 19 -16.14 -12.25 6.07
CA ARG A 19 -15.37 -12.92 5.00
C ARG A 19 -13.89 -13.08 5.31
N VAL A 20 -13.42 -12.50 6.42
CA VAL A 20 -11.99 -12.41 6.75
C VAL A 20 -11.71 -13.12 8.06
N ARG A 21 -10.92 -14.20 8.02
CA ARG A 21 -10.50 -14.93 9.19
C ARG A 21 -9.38 -14.25 9.95
N GLY A 22 -8.53 -13.53 9.26
CA GLY A 22 -7.43 -12.73 9.81
C GLY A 22 -6.81 -11.85 8.74
N LEU A 23 -6.12 -10.80 9.13
CA LEU A 23 -5.48 -9.83 8.26
C LEU A 23 -3.98 -9.73 8.58
N VAL A 24 -3.14 -9.79 7.56
CA VAL A 24 -1.76 -9.28 7.62
C VAL A 24 -1.65 -8.09 6.67
N SER A 25 -1.25 -6.94 7.19
CA SER A 25 -1.14 -5.71 6.41
C SER A 25 0.21 -5.04 6.62
N VAL A 26 0.96 -4.86 5.54
CA VAL A 26 2.17 -4.03 5.56
C VAL A 26 1.78 -2.56 5.58
N ASN A 27 2.48 -1.75 6.36
CA ASN A 27 2.22 -0.33 6.63
C ASN A 27 0.88 -0.05 7.34
N GLY A 28 0.38 -1.02 8.09
CA GLY A 28 -0.72 -0.81 9.04
C GLY A 28 -2.11 -0.66 8.43
N TYR A 29 -2.85 0.34 8.90
CA TYR A 29 -4.20 0.64 8.45
C TYR A 29 -4.17 1.42 7.13
N ASN A 30 -4.51 0.74 6.03
CA ASN A 30 -4.33 1.25 4.67
C ASN A 30 -5.60 1.79 4.00
N LEU A 31 -6.67 2.08 4.76
CA LEU A 31 -7.81 2.79 4.18
C LEU A 31 -7.41 4.23 3.84
N GLN A 32 -7.65 4.60 2.59
CA GLN A 32 -7.34 5.94 2.10
C GLN A 32 -8.34 6.95 2.64
N ASP A 33 -7.84 8.07 3.17
CA ASP A 33 -8.67 9.21 3.59
C ASP A 33 -8.68 10.27 2.48
N ILE A 34 -9.49 10.02 1.45
CA ILE A 34 -9.56 10.90 0.28
C ILE A 34 -10.13 12.27 0.65
N ALA A 35 -11.07 12.33 1.60
CA ALA A 35 -11.68 13.58 2.03
C ALA A 35 -10.66 14.57 2.61
N ARG A 36 -9.56 14.06 3.18
CA ARG A 36 -8.48 14.86 3.76
C ARG A 36 -7.24 14.94 2.86
N SER A 37 -7.33 14.50 1.62
CA SER A 37 -6.18 14.48 0.70
C SER A 37 -5.66 15.87 0.33
N GLY A 38 -6.45 16.93 0.51
CA GLY A 38 -6.05 18.33 0.31
C GLY A 38 -5.24 18.91 1.48
N GLU A 39 -5.12 18.20 2.62
CA GLU A 39 -4.31 18.66 3.74
C GLU A 39 -2.82 18.36 3.45
N PRO A 40 -1.94 19.38 3.51
CA PRO A 40 -0.53 19.16 3.24
C PRO A 40 0.11 18.32 4.35
N ALA A 41 1.00 17.44 3.96
CA ALA A 41 1.86 16.71 4.89
C ALA A 41 3.15 17.49 5.21
N THR A 42 4.07 16.92 5.99
CA THR A 42 5.38 17.53 6.18
C THR A 42 6.20 17.51 4.87
N PRO A 43 7.10 18.47 4.65
CA PRO A 43 7.92 18.53 3.43
C PRO A 43 8.67 17.21 3.15
N GLU A 44 9.16 16.52 4.17
CA GLU A 44 9.86 15.24 4.02
C GLU A 44 8.92 14.15 3.51
N LYS A 45 7.67 14.15 3.96
CA LYS A 45 6.66 13.20 3.50
C LYS A 45 6.23 13.52 2.06
N GLU A 46 6.01 14.79 1.75
CA GLU A 46 5.69 15.24 0.39
C GLU A 46 6.81 14.86 -0.59
N TYR A 47 8.07 15.06 -0.21
CA TYR A 47 9.23 14.68 -0.99
C TYR A 47 9.25 13.17 -1.30
N ARG A 48 8.91 12.31 -0.35
CA ARG A 48 8.83 10.86 -0.57
C ARG A 48 7.71 10.47 -1.52
N LEU A 49 6.66 11.26 -1.60
CA LEU A 49 5.49 11.02 -2.44
C LEU A 49 5.54 11.78 -3.79
N TRP A 50 6.69 12.37 -4.15
CA TRP A 50 6.89 13.20 -5.35
C TRP A 50 6.29 12.60 -6.63
N TYR A 51 6.39 11.29 -6.79
CA TYR A 51 5.92 10.56 -7.96
C TYR A 51 4.39 10.63 -8.11
N GLN A 52 3.67 10.73 -7.01
CA GLN A 52 2.21 10.88 -7.03
C GLN A 52 1.82 12.22 -7.65
N TYR A 53 2.49 13.30 -7.24
CA TYR A 53 2.27 14.63 -7.80
C TYR A 53 2.74 14.74 -9.25
N TYR A 54 3.84 14.08 -9.59
CA TYR A 54 4.29 13.99 -10.97
C TYR A 54 3.21 13.38 -11.88
N LEU A 55 2.50 12.36 -11.41
CA LEU A 55 1.46 11.65 -12.14
C LEU A 55 0.10 12.39 -12.17
N HIS A 56 -0.04 13.52 -11.46
CA HIS A 56 -1.25 14.34 -11.55
C HIS A 56 -1.36 15.06 -12.90
N GLY A 57 -0.23 15.42 -13.53
CA GLY A 57 -0.19 16.17 -14.78
C GLY A 57 0.03 15.29 -16.02
N GLU A 58 -0.24 15.87 -17.18
CA GLU A 58 -0.04 15.17 -18.47
C GLU A 58 1.44 14.87 -18.74
N ARG A 59 2.37 15.69 -18.21
CA ARG A 59 3.80 15.40 -18.27
C ARG A 59 4.15 14.08 -17.59
N GLY A 60 3.55 13.81 -16.42
CA GLY A 60 3.77 12.57 -15.69
C GLY A 60 3.17 11.35 -16.42
N ARG A 61 1.97 11.52 -16.98
CA ARG A 61 1.34 10.51 -17.83
C ARG A 61 2.23 10.13 -19.02
N ALA A 62 2.71 11.12 -19.76
CA ALA A 62 3.59 10.89 -20.91
C ALA A 62 4.92 10.25 -20.49
N GLY A 63 5.51 10.70 -19.37
CA GLY A 63 6.74 10.14 -18.83
C GLY A 63 6.58 8.68 -18.40
N LEU A 64 5.50 8.34 -17.73
CA LEU A 64 5.20 6.95 -17.37
C LEU A 64 5.00 6.10 -18.62
N ALA A 65 4.25 6.57 -19.61
CA ALA A 65 4.03 5.87 -20.86
C ALA A 65 5.34 5.55 -21.61
N ALA A 66 6.25 6.54 -21.65
CA ALA A 66 7.53 6.40 -22.37
C ALA A 66 8.56 5.55 -21.60
N HIS A 67 8.48 5.48 -20.26
CA HIS A 67 9.56 4.95 -19.43
C HIS A 67 9.07 4.03 -18.31
N ARG A 68 8.03 3.19 -18.54
CA ARG A 68 7.36 2.34 -17.54
C ARG A 68 8.33 1.56 -16.66
N ARG A 69 9.23 0.80 -17.29
CA ARG A 69 10.20 -0.05 -16.58
C ARG A 69 11.23 0.75 -15.79
N ALA A 70 11.78 1.80 -16.39
CA ALA A 70 12.76 2.66 -15.72
C ALA A 70 12.13 3.41 -14.54
N PHE A 71 10.88 3.87 -14.70
CA PHE A 71 10.14 4.53 -13.63
C PHE A 71 9.85 3.57 -12.46
N ALA A 72 9.36 2.36 -12.75
CA ALA A 72 9.11 1.36 -11.72
C ALA A 72 10.40 0.95 -10.99
N ARG A 73 11.51 0.72 -11.72
CA ARG A 73 12.81 0.38 -11.13
C ARG A 73 13.33 1.48 -10.22
N LEU A 74 13.17 2.75 -10.62
CA LEU A 74 13.53 3.89 -9.78
C LEU A 74 12.73 3.89 -8.48
N LEU A 75 11.42 3.66 -8.56
CA LEU A 75 10.57 3.60 -7.37
C LEU A 75 10.97 2.45 -6.44
N TRP A 76 11.21 1.25 -6.95
CA TRP A 76 11.72 0.14 -6.13
C TRP A 76 13.00 0.51 -5.39
N THR A 77 13.95 1.15 -6.09
CA THR A 77 15.22 1.61 -5.48
C THR A 77 15.00 2.63 -4.37
N LEU A 78 14.06 3.57 -4.56
CA LEU A 78 13.78 4.62 -3.58
C LEU A 78 12.95 4.10 -2.40
N TRP A 79 12.05 3.15 -2.64
CA TRP A 79 11.13 2.62 -1.64
C TRP A 79 11.79 1.56 -0.76
N SER A 80 12.76 0.81 -1.34
CA SER A 80 13.52 -0.24 -0.67
C SER A 80 15.03 0.02 -0.80
N PRO A 81 15.54 1.09 -0.17
CA PRO A 81 16.89 1.62 -0.47
C PRO A 81 18.03 0.69 -0.07
N ARG A 82 17.77 -0.29 0.80
CA ARG A 82 18.75 -1.30 1.21
C ARG A 82 18.59 -2.63 0.49
N TRP A 83 17.50 -2.82 -0.22
CA TRP A 83 17.25 -4.04 -0.99
C TRP A 83 18.16 -4.09 -2.22
N ARG A 84 18.94 -5.16 -2.34
CA ARG A 84 19.85 -5.40 -3.46
C ARG A 84 19.19 -6.33 -4.48
N PHE A 85 18.02 -5.96 -4.98
CA PHE A 85 17.34 -6.74 -6.02
C PHE A 85 18.15 -6.75 -7.32
N GLY A 86 18.18 -7.91 -7.98
CA GLY A 86 18.81 -8.09 -9.29
C GLY A 86 17.84 -7.90 -10.44
N ASP A 87 18.36 -7.96 -11.66
CA ASP A 87 17.53 -7.89 -12.87
C ASP A 87 16.51 -9.03 -12.90
N ALA A 88 16.88 -10.24 -12.47
CA ALA A 88 15.97 -11.37 -12.40
C ALA A 88 14.78 -11.14 -11.45
N ASP A 89 14.97 -10.40 -10.35
CA ASP A 89 13.90 -10.06 -9.42
C ASP A 89 12.92 -9.09 -10.07
N PHE A 90 13.44 -8.06 -10.72
CA PHE A 90 12.65 -7.06 -11.42
C PHE A 90 11.90 -7.65 -12.61
N GLU A 91 12.56 -8.45 -13.44
CA GLU A 91 11.98 -9.01 -14.65
C GLU A 91 10.85 -10.03 -14.37
N ARG A 92 10.77 -10.61 -13.19
CA ARG A 92 9.58 -11.41 -12.79
C ARG A 92 8.29 -10.57 -12.71
N SER A 93 8.39 -9.30 -12.33
CA SER A 93 7.23 -8.40 -12.20
C SER A 93 7.03 -7.52 -13.44
N ALA A 94 8.10 -7.23 -14.18
CA ALA A 94 8.11 -6.27 -15.28
C ALA A 94 7.11 -6.54 -16.42
N PRO A 95 6.74 -7.79 -16.77
CA PRO A 95 5.71 -8.03 -17.78
C PRO A 95 4.35 -7.41 -17.44
N SER A 96 4.03 -7.20 -16.16
CA SER A 96 2.78 -6.53 -15.77
C SER A 96 2.73 -5.06 -16.19
N PHE A 97 3.88 -4.42 -16.39
CA PHE A 97 3.95 -3.02 -16.88
C PHE A 97 3.61 -2.89 -18.36
N ASP A 98 3.61 -3.99 -19.10
CA ASP A 98 3.27 -4.04 -20.52
C ASP A 98 1.76 -4.16 -20.76
N ASN A 99 0.96 -4.31 -19.68
CA ASN A 99 -0.50 -4.22 -19.76
C ASN A 99 -0.92 -2.91 -20.45
N PRO A 100 -1.78 -2.94 -21.47
CA PRO A 100 -2.22 -1.74 -22.18
C PRO A 100 -2.86 -0.70 -21.26
N ASP A 101 -3.57 -1.14 -20.21
CA ASP A 101 -4.26 -0.26 -19.27
C ASP A 101 -3.35 0.27 -18.15
N PHE A 102 -2.08 -0.19 -18.07
CA PHE A 102 -1.18 0.12 -16.96
C PHE A 102 -1.06 1.63 -16.68
N VAL A 103 -0.83 2.43 -17.73
CA VAL A 103 -0.65 3.88 -17.57
C VAL A 103 -1.94 4.55 -17.09
N ASP A 104 -3.06 4.18 -17.67
CA ASP A 104 -4.34 4.79 -17.35
C ASP A 104 -4.78 4.43 -15.93
N VAL A 105 -4.63 3.19 -15.53
CA VAL A 105 -4.94 2.73 -14.17
C VAL A 105 -4.04 3.40 -13.14
N VAL A 106 -2.74 3.47 -13.37
CA VAL A 106 -1.80 4.12 -12.44
C VAL A 106 -2.09 5.60 -12.29
N VAL A 107 -2.24 6.33 -13.41
CA VAL A 107 -2.51 7.77 -13.39
C VAL A 107 -3.86 8.06 -12.74
N HIS A 108 -4.91 7.31 -13.12
CA HIS A 108 -6.24 7.47 -12.52
C HIS A 108 -6.19 7.23 -11.01
N SER A 109 -5.53 6.18 -10.55
CA SER A 109 -5.49 5.83 -9.13
C SER A 109 -4.84 6.93 -8.28
N TYR A 110 -3.77 7.57 -8.77
CA TYR A 110 -3.15 8.69 -8.04
C TYR A 110 -3.97 9.99 -8.13
N ARG A 111 -4.62 10.26 -9.26
CA ARG A 111 -5.54 11.40 -9.37
C ARG A 111 -6.78 11.24 -8.49
N HIS A 112 -7.38 10.05 -8.48
CA HIS A 112 -8.55 9.75 -7.66
C HIS A 112 -8.25 9.89 -6.16
N ARG A 113 -7.12 9.34 -5.70
CA ARG A 113 -6.77 9.39 -4.27
C ARG A 113 -6.49 10.82 -3.74
N PHE A 114 -6.28 11.79 -4.62
CA PHE A 114 -6.16 13.22 -4.29
C PHE A 114 -7.42 14.03 -4.66
N GLY A 115 -8.51 13.36 -5.02
CA GLY A 115 -9.77 14.03 -5.37
C GLY A 115 -9.73 14.82 -6.69
N LEU A 116 -8.74 14.56 -7.54
CA LEU A 116 -8.56 15.29 -8.82
C LEU A 116 -9.44 14.73 -9.96
N VAL A 117 -9.95 13.53 -9.81
CA VAL A 117 -10.88 12.88 -10.74
C VAL A 117 -11.94 12.09 -9.96
N ALA A 118 -13.12 11.95 -10.55
CA ALA A 118 -14.19 11.15 -9.97
C ALA A 118 -13.83 9.65 -10.00
N GLY A 119 -14.36 8.91 -9.04
CA GLY A 119 -14.36 7.45 -9.05
C GLY A 119 -15.50 6.88 -9.90
N ASP A 120 -15.64 5.56 -9.87
CA ASP A 120 -16.77 4.87 -10.50
C ASP A 120 -18.07 5.17 -9.69
N PRO A 121 -19.10 5.75 -10.31
CA PRO A 121 -20.38 6.03 -9.65
C PRO A 121 -21.03 4.78 -9.02
N ALA A 122 -20.79 3.59 -9.57
CA ALA A 122 -21.29 2.34 -9.01
C ALA A 122 -20.70 2.00 -7.64
N LEU A 123 -19.55 2.60 -7.29
CA LEU A 123 -18.83 2.38 -6.04
C LEU A 123 -19.00 3.52 -5.01
N GLU A 124 -19.80 4.54 -5.32
CA GLU A 124 -19.96 5.74 -4.48
C GLU A 124 -20.42 5.41 -3.05
N ASP A 125 -21.33 4.43 -2.89
CA ASP A 125 -21.76 3.98 -1.56
C ASP A 125 -20.62 3.35 -0.75
N LEU A 126 -19.72 2.63 -1.40
CA LEU A 126 -18.53 2.08 -0.75
C LEU A 126 -17.54 3.19 -0.38
N GLU A 127 -17.29 4.13 -1.28
CA GLU A 127 -16.43 5.30 -1.00
C GLU A 127 -16.95 6.11 0.18
N ARG A 128 -18.25 6.33 0.28
CA ARG A 128 -18.88 7.02 1.42
C ARG A 128 -18.68 6.27 2.73
N ARG A 129 -18.80 4.94 2.73
CA ARG A 129 -18.51 4.10 3.91
C ARG A 129 -17.03 4.16 4.30
N LEU A 130 -16.13 4.19 3.32
CA LEU A 130 -14.67 4.27 3.55
C LEU A 130 -14.24 5.66 4.03
N ALA A 131 -14.93 6.73 3.59
CA ALA A 131 -14.68 8.09 4.07
C ALA A 131 -14.91 8.25 5.58
N ALA A 132 -15.78 7.43 6.17
CA ALA A 132 -15.97 7.37 7.62
C ALA A 132 -14.79 6.72 8.37
N GLN A 133 -13.76 6.23 7.65
CA GLN A 133 -12.58 5.57 8.20
C GLN A 133 -12.96 4.44 9.19
N PRO A 134 -13.73 3.42 8.74
CA PRO A 134 -14.26 2.39 9.61
C PRO A 134 -13.15 1.58 10.28
N ALA A 135 -13.40 1.13 11.50
CA ALA A 135 -12.48 0.24 12.20
C ALA A 135 -12.40 -1.13 11.54
N ILE A 136 -11.28 -1.81 11.74
CA ILE A 136 -11.06 -3.20 11.31
C ILE A 136 -11.26 -4.10 12.52
N PRO A 137 -12.38 -4.86 12.60
CA PRO A 137 -12.71 -5.65 13.79
C PRO A 137 -12.10 -7.05 13.79
N VAL A 138 -11.50 -7.47 12.67
CA VAL A 138 -10.87 -8.79 12.58
C VAL A 138 -9.51 -8.80 13.28
N ARG A 139 -9.05 -9.98 13.69
CA ARG A 139 -7.69 -10.14 14.18
C ARG A 139 -6.69 -9.74 13.10
N ALA A 140 -5.65 -9.00 13.49
CA ALA A 140 -4.70 -8.46 12.52
C ALA A 140 -3.26 -8.45 13.04
N ILE A 141 -2.32 -8.72 12.16
CA ILE A 141 -0.90 -8.42 12.35
C ILE A 141 -0.51 -7.36 11.32
N THR A 142 0.08 -6.26 11.78
CA THR A 142 0.63 -5.24 10.89
C THR A 142 2.15 -5.30 10.90
N LEU A 143 2.75 -5.13 9.73
CA LEU A 143 4.19 -5.21 9.53
C LEU A 143 4.71 -3.89 8.97
N ASP A 144 5.86 -3.45 9.45
CA ASP A 144 6.65 -2.38 8.84
C ASP A 144 8.08 -2.86 8.61
N GLY A 145 8.73 -2.43 7.53
CA GLY A 145 10.17 -2.58 7.34
C GLY A 145 10.91 -1.43 8.02
N ASP A 146 12.07 -1.71 8.62
CA ASP A 146 12.88 -0.72 9.34
C ASP A 146 13.58 0.30 8.41
N ALA A 147 13.55 0.06 7.09
CA ALA A 147 14.13 0.91 6.06
C ALA A 147 13.14 1.30 4.94
N ASP A 148 11.84 1.31 5.21
CA ASP A 148 10.82 1.70 4.22
C ASP A 148 10.99 3.16 3.80
N GLY A 149 11.28 3.37 2.51
CA GLY A 149 11.49 4.70 1.93
C GLY A 149 10.20 5.48 1.68
N VAL A 150 9.04 4.83 1.74
CA VAL A 150 7.72 5.47 1.52
C VAL A 150 7.07 5.81 2.85
N SER A 151 7.04 4.85 3.76
CA SER A 151 6.39 4.97 5.06
C SER A 151 7.39 4.60 6.16
N PRO A 152 8.16 5.57 6.65
CA PRO A 152 9.20 5.30 7.65
C PRO A 152 8.61 4.98 9.00
N GLY A 153 8.03 3.81 9.12
CA GLY A 153 7.61 3.20 10.38
C GLY A 153 6.61 4.00 11.21
N GLY A 154 6.09 3.35 12.13
CA GLY A 154 5.19 3.85 13.14
C GLY A 154 3.99 2.95 13.25
N ALA A 155 3.49 2.72 14.44
CA ALA A 155 2.20 2.07 14.69
C ALA A 155 1.05 3.09 14.51
N PRO A 156 0.99 3.83 13.38
CA PRO A 156 0.03 4.88 13.24
C PRO A 156 -1.33 4.24 13.04
N ARG A 157 -2.30 4.73 13.78
CA ARG A 157 -3.69 4.28 13.72
C ARG A 157 -3.94 2.88 14.30
N ALA A 158 -3.11 2.41 15.25
CA ALA A 158 -3.37 1.15 15.97
C ALA A 158 -4.80 1.11 16.56
N GLY A 159 -5.33 2.24 17.03
CA GLY A 159 -6.70 2.37 17.50
C GLY A 159 -7.79 2.13 16.43
N ARG A 160 -7.44 1.94 15.16
CA ARG A 160 -8.38 1.53 14.10
C ARG A 160 -8.59 0.02 14.03
N PHE A 161 -7.76 -0.76 14.73
CA PHE A 161 -7.94 -2.21 14.87
C PHE A 161 -8.66 -2.48 16.19
N THR A 162 -9.90 -2.92 16.14
CA THR A 162 -10.73 -3.21 17.33
C THR A 162 -10.75 -4.68 17.70
N GLY A 163 -10.28 -5.56 16.82
CA GLY A 163 -9.99 -6.96 17.14
C GLY A 163 -8.59 -7.13 17.76
N ARG A 164 -8.19 -8.38 17.99
CA ARG A 164 -6.81 -8.66 18.42
C ARG A 164 -5.82 -8.12 17.41
N HIS A 165 -4.92 -7.24 17.84
CA HIS A 165 -3.95 -6.60 16.97
C HIS A 165 -2.54 -6.70 17.54
N GLU A 166 -1.58 -7.00 16.68
CA GLU A 166 -0.14 -6.98 16.96
C GLU A 166 0.57 -6.20 15.86
N HIS A 167 1.52 -5.37 16.23
CA HIS A 167 2.38 -4.66 15.29
C HIS A 167 3.81 -5.19 15.40
N ARG A 168 4.45 -5.46 14.26
CA ARG A 168 5.83 -5.94 14.17
C ARG A 168 6.64 -5.07 13.23
N VAL A 169 7.88 -4.78 13.62
CA VAL A 169 8.90 -4.21 12.73
C VAL A 169 9.80 -5.34 12.28
N VAL A 170 10.06 -5.41 10.99
CA VAL A 170 11.00 -6.36 10.38
C VAL A 170 12.33 -5.65 10.18
N ASP A 171 13.31 -6.04 10.99
CA ASP A 171 14.65 -5.45 11.00
C ASP A 171 15.53 -6.01 9.88
N GLY A 172 16.69 -5.38 9.69
CA GLY A 172 17.71 -5.83 8.74
C GLY A 172 17.77 -5.01 7.45
N GLY A 173 17.14 -3.84 7.43
CA GLY A 173 17.14 -2.95 6.29
C GLY A 173 16.03 -3.26 5.29
N VAL A 174 14.95 -3.86 5.76
CA VAL A 174 13.76 -4.20 4.95
C VAL A 174 13.01 -2.93 4.58
N GLY A 175 12.74 -2.75 3.31
CA GLY A 175 12.04 -1.60 2.76
C GLY A 175 10.55 -1.83 2.53
N HIS A 176 10.03 -1.13 1.52
CA HIS A 176 8.61 -1.14 1.19
C HIS A 176 8.14 -2.47 0.59
N ASP A 177 9.00 -3.12 -0.19
CA ASP A 177 8.70 -4.39 -0.86
C ASP A 177 8.84 -5.59 0.10
N LEU A 178 8.45 -5.41 1.36
CA LEU A 178 8.63 -6.32 2.48
C LEU A 178 8.30 -7.79 2.17
N PRO A 179 7.21 -8.16 1.47
CA PRO A 179 6.95 -9.56 1.14
C PRO A 179 8.01 -10.20 0.23
N GLN A 180 8.72 -9.40 -0.56
CA GLN A 180 9.81 -9.86 -1.43
C GLN A 180 11.16 -9.82 -0.73
N GLU A 181 11.39 -8.84 0.13
CA GLU A 181 12.61 -8.66 0.87
C GLU A 181 12.74 -9.62 2.07
N ALA A 182 11.62 -9.87 2.74
CA ALA A 182 11.53 -10.71 3.94
C ALA A 182 10.34 -11.71 3.87
N PRO A 183 10.30 -12.61 2.88
CA PRO A 183 9.16 -13.49 2.65
C PRO A 183 8.86 -14.42 3.84
N GLN A 184 9.89 -14.83 4.59
CA GLN A 184 9.72 -15.67 5.78
C GLN A 184 8.99 -14.92 6.90
N ALA A 185 9.35 -13.66 7.15
CA ALA A 185 8.70 -12.85 8.18
C ALA A 185 7.22 -12.58 7.82
N PHE A 186 6.95 -12.32 6.53
CA PHE A 186 5.59 -12.14 6.04
C PHE A 186 4.76 -13.42 6.15
N ALA A 187 5.30 -14.56 5.72
CA ALA A 187 4.64 -15.87 5.81
C ALA A 187 4.37 -16.27 7.28
N GLN A 188 5.34 -16.01 8.18
CA GLN A 188 5.16 -16.30 9.61
C GLN A 188 4.02 -15.47 10.21
N ALA A 189 3.89 -14.20 9.84
CA ALA A 189 2.77 -13.37 10.29
C ALA A 189 1.41 -13.93 9.82
N VAL A 190 1.35 -14.50 8.62
CA VAL A 190 0.13 -15.16 8.11
C VAL A 190 -0.19 -16.40 8.95
N LEU A 191 0.80 -17.24 9.24
CA LEU A 191 0.61 -18.43 10.09
C LEU A 191 0.17 -18.06 11.51
N ASP A 192 0.77 -17.02 12.07
CA ASP A 192 0.46 -16.57 13.43
C ASP A 192 -0.97 -16.03 13.54
N VAL A 193 -1.39 -15.16 12.61
CA VAL A 193 -2.76 -14.62 12.64
C VAL A 193 -3.80 -15.69 12.39
N ASP A 194 -3.47 -16.71 11.60
CA ASP A 194 -4.32 -17.87 11.39
C ASP A 194 -4.45 -18.73 12.67
N ALA A 195 -3.34 -18.97 13.34
CA ALA A 195 -3.35 -19.72 14.60
C ALA A 195 -4.20 -19.05 15.70
N TRP A 196 -4.37 -17.72 15.64
CA TRP A 196 -5.28 -17.01 16.56
C TRP A 196 -6.76 -17.32 16.27
N ALA A 197 -7.09 -17.84 15.11
CA ALA A 197 -8.45 -18.26 14.76
C ALA A 197 -8.86 -19.57 15.40
N LEU A 198 -7.88 -20.37 15.81
CA LEU A 198 -8.09 -21.71 16.35
C LEU A 198 -8.18 -21.74 17.89
N ARG A 199 -8.01 -20.60 18.53
CA ARG A 199 -8.11 -20.41 19.99
C ARG A 199 -9.28 -19.49 20.33
#